data_51b170790d9b7369a58b8b6628366550
#
_entry.id   51b170790d9b7369a58b8b6628366550
#
_cell.length_a   1.000
_cell.length_b   1.000
_cell.length_c   1.000
_cell.angle_alpha   90.00
_cell.angle_beta   90.00
_cell.angle_gamma   90.00
#
_symmetry.space_group_name_H-M   'P 1'
#
loop_
_entity.id
_entity.type
_entity.pdbx_description
1 polymer ?
#
loop_
_entity_poly.entity_id
_entity_poly.type
_entity_poly.pdbx_seq_one_letter_code
_entity_poly.pdbx_strand_id
1 'polypeptide(L)'
;MATTAAPSTIGKIIQVIGPVLDVEFETDHLPELYNALRIDAIAPSGQPISVVVEVQQHIGRNQVRAVAMSSTDGVTRGMDVVDTGAAISVPVGAPALGRILNVLGEPVDDGAPIPADALRWPIHRKRPDFVNLEPKTEVFETGIKVVDLVAPFVKGGKIGLFGGAGVGKTVIIQELINNVAKGHGGKSVFCGVGERTREGNDLYLEFQEAGILDKVALIYGQMNEPPGARLRVALSGLTVAEYFRDMENADVLVFVDNIFRFTQAGSEVSALLGRMPSAVGYQPTLASEMGDLQERITSTRNGSITSVQAIYVPADDLTDPAPAAAFAHLDATVVLNRKITELGIYPAVDPLDSTSRILDAQYIGERHYNAATTTQRILQRYKELQDIIAILGMDELSEDDKKIVGRARRLQRFMSQPFAVAEQFTGIPGKYVKLEETISSFERICAGEFDHLPEQAFFMAGGVDDVVANAKKLQG
;
A
#
# COMPACT_ATOMS: atom_id res chain seq x y z
N MET A 1 -13.25 -9.36 32.25
CA MET A 1 -13.32 -8.45 33.41
C MET A 1 -13.84 -7.12 32.88
N ALA A 2 -14.97 -6.67 33.34
CA ALA A 2 -15.55 -5.39 32.97
C ALA A 2 -14.62 -4.29 33.49
N THR A 3 -13.95 -3.59 32.59
CA THR A 3 -13.21 -2.36 32.92
C THR A 3 -14.23 -1.31 33.33
N THR A 4 -14.24 -0.99 34.63
CA THR A 4 -14.93 0.20 35.12
C THR A 4 -14.37 1.40 34.38
N ALA A 5 -15.18 2.08 33.57
CA ALA A 5 -14.81 3.33 32.93
C ALA A 5 -14.29 4.30 34.00
N ALA A 6 -13.03 4.77 33.83
CA ALA A 6 -12.51 5.86 34.65
C ALA A 6 -13.49 7.07 34.53
N PRO A 7 -13.66 7.88 35.58
CA PRO A 7 -14.50 9.06 35.51
C PRO A 7 -13.99 9.95 34.36
N SER A 8 -14.89 10.28 33.44
CA SER A 8 -14.55 11.15 32.29
C SER A 8 -14.17 12.54 32.82
N THR A 9 -12.92 12.91 32.58
CA THR A 9 -12.40 14.23 32.94
C THR A 9 -12.83 15.26 31.91
N ILE A 10 -13.42 16.34 32.31
CA ILE A 10 -13.89 17.42 31.43
C ILE A 10 -12.85 18.56 31.43
N GLY A 11 -12.37 18.91 30.27
CA GLY A 11 -11.55 20.09 30.02
C GLY A 11 -12.34 21.17 29.27
N LYS A 12 -11.72 22.32 29.09
CA LYS A 12 -12.27 23.44 28.31
C LYS A 12 -11.30 23.89 27.21
N ILE A 13 -11.83 24.15 26.04
CA ILE A 13 -11.06 24.72 24.93
C ILE A 13 -10.66 26.15 25.31
N ILE A 14 -9.36 26.41 25.28
CA ILE A 14 -8.79 27.74 25.54
C ILE A 14 -8.33 28.43 24.25
N GLN A 15 -7.97 27.65 23.23
CA GLN A 15 -7.53 28.16 21.94
C GLN A 15 -7.87 27.20 20.80
N VAL A 16 -8.20 27.75 19.62
CA VAL A 16 -8.42 27.00 18.37
C VAL A 16 -7.49 27.59 17.31
N ILE A 17 -6.65 26.77 16.71
CA ILE A 17 -5.69 27.15 15.66
C ILE A 17 -5.87 26.20 14.46
N GLY A 18 -6.92 26.43 13.64
CA GLY A 18 -7.30 25.51 12.59
C GLY A 18 -7.59 24.11 13.16
N PRO A 19 -6.92 23.04 12.71
CA PRO A 19 -7.14 21.69 13.22
C PRO A 19 -6.45 21.40 14.56
N VAL A 20 -5.81 22.38 15.20
CA VAL A 20 -5.13 22.24 16.50
C VAL A 20 -5.91 22.98 17.56
N LEU A 21 -6.11 22.32 18.70
CA LEU A 21 -6.82 22.83 19.86
C LEU A 21 -5.92 22.79 21.09
N ASP A 22 -5.95 23.87 21.89
CA ASP A 22 -5.40 23.86 23.23
C ASP A 22 -6.56 23.72 24.22
N VAL A 23 -6.44 22.74 25.11
CA VAL A 23 -7.46 22.38 26.09
C VAL A 23 -6.86 22.42 27.49
N GLU A 24 -7.55 23.06 28.41
CA GLU A 24 -7.18 23.13 29.83
C GLU A 24 -8.00 22.15 30.64
N PHE A 25 -7.33 21.39 31.50
CA PHE A 25 -7.91 20.45 32.44
C PHE A 25 -7.69 20.86 33.89
N GLU A 26 -8.39 20.25 34.82
CA GLU A 26 -8.11 20.43 36.25
C GLU A 26 -6.77 19.86 36.65
N THR A 27 -6.17 20.37 37.71
CA THR A 27 -4.76 20.24 38.10
C THR A 27 -4.27 18.78 38.20
N ASP A 28 -5.12 17.84 38.58
CA ASP A 28 -4.75 16.47 38.90
C ASP A 28 -5.16 15.43 37.84
N HIS A 29 -5.68 15.88 36.67
CA HIS A 29 -6.27 14.99 35.65
C HIS A 29 -5.87 15.40 34.24
N LEU A 30 -4.59 15.40 33.95
CA LEU A 30 -4.08 15.70 32.62
C LEU A 30 -4.17 14.44 31.73
N PRO A 31 -4.84 14.50 30.55
CA PRO A 31 -4.91 13.38 29.62
C PRO A 31 -3.51 12.88 29.20
N GLU A 32 -3.36 11.59 29.05
CA GLU A 32 -2.12 11.01 28.50
C GLU A 32 -1.93 11.37 27.02
N LEU A 33 -0.69 11.30 26.56
CA LEU A 33 -0.38 11.47 25.13
C LEU A 33 -1.12 10.40 24.32
N TYR A 34 -1.63 10.82 23.18
CA TYR A 34 -2.46 10.02 22.27
C TYR A 34 -3.87 9.67 22.75
N ASN A 35 -4.29 10.13 23.94
CA ASN A 35 -5.69 9.99 24.32
C ASN A 35 -6.59 10.71 23.31
N ALA A 36 -7.71 10.09 23.02
CA ALA A 36 -8.80 10.69 22.25
C ALA A 36 -9.63 11.59 23.17
N LEU A 37 -9.77 12.84 22.79
CA LEU A 37 -10.67 13.78 23.44
C LEU A 37 -11.88 14.00 22.54
N ARG A 38 -13.06 14.08 23.12
CA ARG A 38 -14.32 14.25 22.40
C ARG A 38 -14.98 15.58 22.70
N ILE A 39 -15.41 16.26 21.66
CA ILE A 39 -16.15 17.51 21.71
C ILE A 39 -17.51 17.26 21.11
N ASP A 40 -18.56 17.22 21.96
CA ASP A 40 -19.94 17.15 21.52
C ASP A 40 -20.64 18.46 21.97
N ALA A 41 -20.98 19.31 21.02
CA ALA A 41 -21.48 20.64 21.28
C ALA A 41 -22.49 21.06 20.20
N ILE A 42 -23.12 22.20 20.43
CA ILE A 42 -23.93 22.86 19.40
C ILE A 42 -23.18 24.11 18.95
N ALA A 43 -22.92 24.22 17.66
CA ALA A 43 -22.33 25.41 17.10
C ALA A 43 -23.19 26.66 17.33
N PRO A 44 -22.59 27.86 17.29
CA PRO A 44 -23.38 29.10 17.31
C PRO A 44 -24.42 29.20 16.19
N SER A 45 -24.23 28.47 15.10
CA SER A 45 -25.16 28.32 13.97
C SER A 45 -26.37 27.39 14.29
N GLY A 46 -26.39 26.71 15.45
CA GLY A 46 -27.41 25.71 15.82
C GLY A 46 -27.14 24.30 15.29
N GLN A 47 -26.05 24.06 14.58
CA GLN A 47 -25.67 22.74 14.08
C GLN A 47 -24.95 21.91 15.16
N PRO A 48 -25.21 20.60 15.27
CA PRO A 48 -24.47 19.72 16.18
C PRO A 48 -23.02 19.58 15.71
N ILE A 49 -22.08 19.62 16.65
CA ILE A 49 -20.65 19.37 16.46
C ILE A 49 -20.32 18.08 17.20
N SER A 50 -19.65 17.16 16.50
CA SER A 50 -19.00 16.00 17.12
C SER A 50 -17.60 15.87 16.51
N VAL A 51 -16.58 16.21 17.28
CA VAL A 51 -15.18 16.20 16.84
C VAL A 51 -14.36 15.40 17.82
N VAL A 52 -13.53 14.50 17.29
CA VAL A 52 -12.50 13.79 18.05
C VAL A 52 -11.16 14.44 17.77
N VAL A 53 -10.41 14.74 18.83
CA VAL A 53 -9.06 15.28 18.75
C VAL A 53 -8.11 14.39 19.56
N GLU A 54 -6.87 14.26 19.10
CA GLU A 54 -5.84 13.42 19.72
C GLU A 54 -4.81 14.29 20.43
N VAL A 55 -4.50 13.99 21.69
CA VAL A 55 -3.49 14.69 22.48
C VAL A 55 -2.11 14.45 21.89
N GLN A 56 -1.41 15.53 21.53
CA GLN A 56 -0.07 15.47 20.93
C GLN A 56 1.03 16.00 21.85
N GLN A 57 0.69 16.94 22.73
CA GLN A 57 1.67 17.60 23.62
C GLN A 57 1.02 18.03 24.91
N HIS A 58 1.81 17.98 26.00
CA HIS A 58 1.55 18.71 27.23
C HIS A 58 2.30 20.05 27.12
N ILE A 59 1.57 21.17 27.20
CA ILE A 59 2.16 22.51 27.02
C ILE A 59 2.33 23.28 28.33
N GLY A 60 2.17 22.60 29.47
CA GLY A 60 2.27 23.17 30.80
C GLY A 60 0.95 23.76 31.33
N ARG A 61 0.91 24.16 32.60
CA ARG A 61 -0.27 24.77 33.25
C ARG A 61 -1.56 23.94 33.07
N ASN A 62 -1.47 22.63 33.17
CA ASN A 62 -2.58 21.67 32.95
C ASN A 62 -3.25 21.76 31.59
N GLN A 63 -2.48 22.19 30.58
CA GLN A 63 -2.96 22.35 29.22
C GLN A 63 -2.33 21.28 28.31
N VAL A 64 -3.16 20.78 27.41
CA VAL A 64 -2.74 19.87 26.36
C VAL A 64 -2.99 20.51 24.99
N ARG A 65 -2.15 20.19 24.05
CA ARG A 65 -2.35 20.49 22.63
C ARG A 65 -2.76 19.24 21.90
N ALA A 66 -3.91 19.30 21.21
CA ALA A 66 -4.49 18.18 20.51
C ALA A 66 -4.78 18.52 19.03
N VAL A 67 -4.78 17.49 18.18
CA VAL A 67 -4.99 17.60 16.72
C VAL A 67 -6.32 16.93 16.37
N ALA A 68 -7.14 17.63 15.60
CA ALA A 68 -8.46 17.16 15.20
C ALA A 68 -8.39 16.10 14.10
N MET A 69 -9.29 15.12 14.19
CA MET A 69 -9.49 14.05 13.21
C MET A 69 -10.57 14.39 12.18
N SER A 70 -11.32 15.47 12.38
CA SER A 70 -12.32 16.00 11.45
C SER A 70 -12.28 17.53 11.44
N SER A 71 -13.13 18.18 10.62
CA SER A 71 -13.21 19.65 10.62
C SER A 71 -13.50 20.21 11.99
N THR A 72 -12.84 21.32 12.33
CA THR A 72 -13.06 22.11 13.55
C THR A 72 -14.05 23.26 13.34
N ASP A 73 -14.77 23.27 12.24
CA ASP A 73 -15.74 24.31 11.93
C ASP A 73 -16.83 24.38 13.02
N GLY A 74 -17.06 25.59 13.55
CA GLY A 74 -17.99 25.82 14.62
C GLY A 74 -17.46 25.55 16.03
N VAL A 75 -16.29 24.96 16.18
CA VAL A 75 -15.62 24.78 17.48
C VAL A 75 -15.11 26.13 17.98
N THR A 76 -15.46 26.46 19.23
CA THR A 76 -15.10 27.77 19.83
C THR A 76 -14.49 27.61 21.22
N ARG A 77 -13.76 28.63 21.62
CA ARG A 77 -13.22 28.74 22.98
C ARG A 77 -14.35 28.62 24.03
N GLY A 78 -14.08 27.88 25.10
CA GLY A 78 -15.00 27.69 26.24
C GLY A 78 -15.88 26.44 26.11
N MET A 79 -15.90 25.76 24.94
CA MET A 79 -16.61 24.48 24.82
C MET A 79 -15.98 23.41 25.69
N ASP A 80 -16.82 22.49 26.17
CA ASP A 80 -16.39 21.35 26.96
C ASP A 80 -15.75 20.25 26.11
N VAL A 81 -14.72 19.63 26.64
CA VAL A 81 -13.97 18.54 26.01
C VAL A 81 -13.86 17.40 26.98
N VAL A 82 -14.28 16.21 26.57
CA VAL A 82 -14.29 15.02 27.41
C VAL A 82 -13.06 14.15 27.05
N ASP A 83 -12.21 13.86 28.04
CA ASP A 83 -11.18 12.84 27.88
C ASP A 83 -11.83 11.45 27.92
N THR A 84 -11.63 10.66 26.88
CA THR A 84 -12.15 9.29 26.81
C THR A 84 -11.33 8.31 27.66
N GLY A 85 -10.17 8.72 28.17
CA GLY A 85 -9.25 7.89 28.94
C GLY A 85 -8.54 6.81 28.12
N ALA A 86 -8.63 6.88 26.79
CA ALA A 86 -8.03 5.90 25.88
C ALA A 86 -7.63 6.54 24.53
N ALA A 87 -6.73 5.89 23.84
CA ALA A 87 -6.37 6.27 22.45
C ALA A 87 -7.53 6.00 21.48
N ILE A 88 -7.48 6.64 20.30
CA ILE A 88 -8.38 6.32 19.18
C ILE A 88 -8.35 4.82 18.91
N SER A 89 -9.53 4.22 18.78
CA SER A 89 -9.69 2.80 18.47
C SER A 89 -10.58 2.59 17.25
N VAL A 90 -10.34 1.49 16.54
CA VAL A 90 -11.11 1.12 15.35
C VAL A 90 -11.73 -0.27 15.50
N PRO A 91 -12.87 -0.54 14.86
CA PRO A 91 -13.46 -1.87 14.85
C PRO A 91 -12.54 -2.81 14.09
N VAL A 92 -12.42 -4.04 14.58
CA VAL A 92 -11.57 -5.07 14.00
C VAL A 92 -12.36 -6.34 13.71
N GLY A 93 -11.83 -7.19 12.83
CA GLY A 93 -12.47 -8.44 12.44
C GLY A 93 -13.56 -8.27 11.39
N ALA A 94 -14.54 -9.17 11.38
CA ALA A 94 -15.61 -9.21 10.38
C ALA A 94 -16.37 -7.89 10.19
N PRO A 95 -16.66 -7.08 11.24
CA PRO A 95 -17.35 -5.81 11.06
C PRO A 95 -16.62 -4.77 10.19
N ALA A 96 -15.31 -4.92 10.00
CA ALA A 96 -14.52 -4.02 9.16
C ALA A 96 -14.48 -4.44 7.68
N LEU A 97 -14.78 -5.72 7.38
CA LEU A 97 -14.74 -6.24 6.01
C LEU A 97 -15.92 -5.75 5.18
N GLY A 98 -15.66 -5.47 3.91
CA GLY A 98 -16.69 -5.01 2.98
C GLY A 98 -17.14 -3.57 3.20
N ARG A 99 -16.44 -2.80 4.04
CA ARG A 99 -16.85 -1.46 4.46
C ARG A 99 -15.80 -0.41 4.10
N ILE A 100 -16.27 0.81 3.89
CA ILE A 100 -15.42 1.99 3.88
C ILE A 100 -15.51 2.66 5.25
N LEU A 101 -14.40 2.72 5.96
CA LEU A 101 -14.29 3.31 7.28
C LEU A 101 -13.41 4.57 7.24
N ASN A 102 -13.72 5.55 8.09
CA ASN A 102 -12.85 6.70 8.32
C ASN A 102 -11.73 6.37 9.32
N VAL A 103 -10.91 7.36 9.68
CA VAL A 103 -9.80 7.23 10.64
C VAL A 103 -10.24 6.73 12.02
N LEU A 104 -11.48 7.02 12.42
CA LEU A 104 -12.09 6.60 13.69
C LEU A 104 -12.78 5.22 13.60
N GLY A 105 -12.76 4.60 12.42
CA GLY A 105 -13.46 3.35 12.16
C GLY A 105 -14.98 3.50 12.10
N GLU A 106 -15.46 4.67 11.71
CA GLU A 106 -16.87 4.92 11.44
C GLU A 106 -17.15 4.69 9.95
N PRO A 107 -18.30 4.07 9.60
CA PRO A 107 -18.63 3.81 8.20
C PRO A 107 -18.97 5.11 7.46
N VAL A 108 -18.46 5.23 6.25
CA VAL A 108 -18.71 6.36 5.32
C VAL A 108 -19.26 5.89 3.97
N ASP A 109 -19.76 4.66 3.92
CA ASP A 109 -20.26 3.96 2.74
C ASP A 109 -21.81 3.90 2.68
N ASP A 110 -22.51 4.75 3.44
CA ASP A 110 -23.97 4.74 3.62
C ASP A 110 -24.56 3.39 4.07
N GLY A 111 -23.70 2.46 4.50
CA GLY A 111 -24.09 1.17 5.02
C GLY A 111 -24.60 1.22 6.47
N ALA A 112 -25.01 0.05 6.99
CA ALA A 112 -25.45 -0.06 8.37
C ALA A 112 -24.35 0.37 9.36
N PRO A 113 -24.67 0.99 10.49
CA PRO A 113 -23.68 1.35 11.51
C PRO A 113 -22.95 0.10 12.03
N ILE A 114 -21.69 0.28 12.41
CA ILE A 114 -20.92 -0.79 13.06
C ILE A 114 -21.61 -1.15 14.38
N PRO A 115 -21.78 -2.45 14.70
CA PRO A 115 -22.38 -2.88 15.96
C PRO A 115 -21.66 -2.25 17.16
N ALA A 116 -22.43 -1.79 18.15
CA ALA A 116 -21.89 -1.12 19.33
C ALA A 116 -21.00 -2.05 20.20
N ASP A 117 -21.23 -3.35 20.12
CA ASP A 117 -20.46 -4.41 20.79
C ASP A 117 -19.30 -4.95 19.96
N ALA A 118 -19.05 -4.38 18.77
CA ALA A 118 -17.92 -4.76 17.94
C ALA A 118 -16.60 -4.55 18.69
N LEU A 119 -15.72 -5.55 18.59
CA LEU A 119 -14.38 -5.46 19.17
C LEU A 119 -13.62 -4.31 18.53
N ARG A 120 -13.00 -3.46 19.37
CA ARG A 120 -12.21 -2.32 18.92
C ARG A 120 -10.80 -2.42 19.48
N TRP A 121 -9.82 -2.11 18.66
CA TRP A 121 -8.42 -2.04 19.05
C TRP A 121 -7.86 -0.63 18.88
N PRO A 122 -6.96 -0.18 19.81
CA PRO A 122 -6.32 1.12 19.71
C PRO A 122 -5.40 1.17 18.50
N ILE A 123 -5.32 2.34 17.83
CA ILE A 123 -4.47 2.52 16.65
C ILE A 123 -2.98 2.64 17.00
N HIS A 124 -2.67 3.12 18.22
CA HIS A 124 -1.30 3.18 18.74
C HIS A 124 -0.91 1.86 19.39
N ARG A 125 -0.47 0.92 18.57
CA ARG A 125 0.00 -0.38 19.02
C ARG A 125 1.52 -0.48 18.89
N LYS A 126 2.13 -1.22 19.79
CA LYS A 126 3.56 -1.54 19.70
C LYS A 126 3.80 -2.56 18.60
N ARG A 127 4.97 -2.48 17.97
CA ARG A 127 5.46 -3.54 17.08
C ARG A 127 5.47 -4.90 17.80
N PRO A 128 5.37 -6.02 17.08
CA PRO A 128 5.52 -7.35 17.68
C PRO A 128 6.88 -7.49 18.39
N ASP A 129 6.88 -8.22 19.50
CA ASP A 129 8.11 -8.55 20.21
C ASP A 129 8.99 -9.46 19.36
N PHE A 130 10.32 -9.33 19.48
CA PHE A 130 11.30 -10.13 18.72
C PHE A 130 11.08 -11.64 18.84
N VAL A 131 10.62 -12.12 20.01
CA VAL A 131 10.32 -13.54 20.24
C VAL A 131 9.18 -14.07 19.38
N ASN A 132 8.27 -13.18 18.95
CA ASN A 132 7.10 -13.53 18.15
C ASN A 132 7.35 -13.41 16.65
N LEU A 133 8.49 -12.86 16.22
CA LEU A 133 8.81 -12.73 14.81
C LEU A 133 9.10 -14.09 14.17
N GLU A 134 8.69 -14.25 12.92
CA GLU A 134 9.05 -15.41 12.10
C GLU A 134 10.39 -15.14 11.41
N PRO A 135 11.44 -15.92 11.71
CA PRO A 135 12.78 -15.67 11.15
C PRO A 135 12.91 -16.20 9.71
N LYS A 136 11.98 -17.04 9.23
CA LYS A 136 12.07 -17.66 7.91
C LYS A 136 11.65 -16.69 6.83
N THR A 137 12.52 -16.46 5.86
CA THR A 137 12.21 -15.70 4.66
C THR A 137 11.49 -16.59 3.65
N GLU A 138 10.25 -16.26 3.33
CA GLU A 138 9.44 -16.98 2.35
C GLU A 138 9.01 -16.03 1.22
N VAL A 139 8.92 -16.58 0.01
CA VAL A 139 8.36 -15.86 -1.14
C VAL A 139 6.85 -15.78 -0.99
N PHE A 140 6.32 -14.57 -1.17
CA PHE A 140 4.88 -14.35 -1.31
C PHE A 140 4.53 -14.37 -2.80
N GLU A 141 3.93 -15.46 -3.27
CA GLU A 141 3.54 -15.62 -4.68
C GLU A 141 2.39 -14.69 -5.03
N THR A 142 2.59 -13.82 -6.01
CA THR A 142 1.58 -12.83 -6.44
C THR A 142 0.70 -13.33 -7.57
N GLY A 143 1.14 -14.33 -8.33
CA GLY A 143 0.49 -14.81 -9.54
C GLY A 143 0.68 -13.90 -10.75
N ILE A 144 1.52 -12.85 -10.63
CA ILE A 144 1.89 -11.93 -11.70
C ILE A 144 3.32 -12.25 -12.14
N LYS A 145 3.45 -12.86 -13.32
CA LYS A 145 4.74 -13.41 -13.82
C LYS A 145 5.93 -12.47 -13.68
N VAL A 146 5.79 -11.25 -14.17
CA VAL A 146 6.91 -10.31 -14.18
C VAL A 146 7.33 -9.92 -12.77
N VAL A 147 6.38 -9.77 -11.85
CA VAL A 147 6.66 -9.45 -10.44
C VAL A 147 7.34 -10.64 -9.78
N ASP A 148 6.73 -11.81 -9.87
CA ASP A 148 7.25 -13.03 -9.23
C ASP A 148 8.63 -13.42 -9.76
N LEU A 149 8.95 -13.10 -11.03
CA LEU A 149 10.25 -13.39 -11.62
C LEU A 149 11.34 -12.44 -11.12
N VAL A 150 11.17 -11.09 -11.31
CA VAL A 150 12.26 -10.11 -11.19
C VAL A 150 12.22 -9.31 -9.89
N ALA A 151 11.07 -9.22 -9.24
CA ALA A 151 10.88 -8.51 -7.98
C ALA A 151 10.02 -9.34 -7.00
N PRO A 152 10.41 -10.59 -6.68
CA PRO A 152 9.61 -11.46 -5.82
C PRO A 152 9.35 -10.81 -4.48
N PHE A 153 8.10 -10.89 -4.00
CA PHE A 153 7.70 -10.33 -2.72
C PHE A 153 8.15 -11.23 -1.58
N VAL A 154 8.53 -10.60 -0.47
CA VAL A 154 8.81 -11.30 0.79
C VAL A 154 7.53 -11.36 1.59
N LYS A 155 7.17 -12.52 2.09
CA LYS A 155 6.07 -12.68 3.05
C LYS A 155 6.41 -11.92 4.33
N GLY A 156 5.54 -10.98 4.71
CA GLY A 156 5.81 -10.03 5.80
C GLY A 156 6.72 -8.87 5.43
N GLY A 157 7.04 -8.73 4.14
CA GLY A 157 7.89 -7.67 3.61
C GLY A 157 7.11 -6.40 3.21
N LYS A 158 7.87 -5.41 2.83
CA LYS A 158 7.40 -4.08 2.44
C LYS A 158 7.81 -3.80 1.00
N ILE A 159 6.84 -3.63 0.14
CA ILE A 159 7.04 -3.45 -1.29
C ILE A 159 6.66 -2.02 -1.69
N GLY A 160 7.60 -1.31 -2.31
CA GLY A 160 7.34 -0.02 -2.90
C GLY A 160 6.84 -0.15 -4.34
N LEU A 161 5.70 0.45 -4.65
CA LEU A 161 5.13 0.53 -5.99
C LEU A 161 5.33 1.93 -6.55
N PHE A 162 6.21 2.04 -7.55
CA PHE A 162 6.57 3.30 -8.20
C PHE A 162 5.93 3.41 -9.56
N GLY A 163 5.57 4.62 -9.95
CA GLY A 163 5.07 4.90 -11.29
C GLY A 163 4.30 6.21 -11.36
N GLY A 164 4.35 6.84 -12.51
CA GLY A 164 3.59 8.04 -12.81
C GLY A 164 2.07 7.79 -12.86
N ALA A 165 1.32 8.82 -13.21
CA ALA A 165 -0.12 8.68 -13.44
C ALA A 165 -0.38 7.86 -14.71
N GLY A 166 -1.41 7.02 -14.69
CA GLY A 166 -1.90 6.28 -15.87
C GLY A 166 -1.06 5.09 -16.29
N VAL A 167 -0.13 4.61 -15.45
CA VAL A 167 0.68 3.40 -15.75
C VAL A 167 0.08 2.10 -15.21
N GLY A 168 -1.12 2.15 -14.60
CA GLY A 168 -1.85 0.97 -14.14
C GLY A 168 -1.57 0.56 -12.69
N LYS A 169 -1.14 1.49 -11.81
CA LYS A 169 -0.94 1.19 -10.37
C LYS A 169 -2.19 0.57 -9.73
N THR A 170 -3.33 1.23 -9.87
CA THR A 170 -4.60 0.77 -9.29
C THR A 170 -4.97 -0.62 -9.79
N VAL A 171 -4.80 -0.88 -11.08
CA VAL A 171 -5.14 -2.19 -11.69
C VAL A 171 -4.26 -3.32 -11.13
N ILE A 172 -2.97 -3.05 -10.88
CA ILE A 172 -2.07 -4.02 -10.23
C ILE A 172 -2.50 -4.27 -8.78
N ILE A 173 -2.84 -3.22 -8.04
CA ILE A 173 -3.33 -3.33 -6.66
C ILE A 173 -4.60 -4.20 -6.62
N GLN A 174 -5.53 -3.94 -7.49
CA GLN A 174 -6.77 -4.72 -7.61
C GLN A 174 -6.51 -6.18 -7.94
N GLU A 175 -5.62 -6.45 -8.90
CA GLU A 175 -5.25 -7.83 -9.26
C GLU A 175 -4.57 -8.56 -8.11
N LEU A 176 -3.68 -7.89 -7.36
CA LEU A 176 -3.06 -8.46 -6.17
C LEU A 176 -4.11 -8.81 -5.10
N ILE A 177 -5.07 -7.92 -4.85
CA ILE A 177 -6.18 -8.18 -3.91
C ILE A 177 -7.01 -9.37 -4.38
N ASN A 178 -7.38 -9.39 -5.66
CA ASN A 178 -8.13 -10.51 -6.26
C ASN A 178 -7.36 -11.83 -6.13
N ASN A 179 -6.07 -11.83 -6.41
CA ASN A 179 -5.23 -13.01 -6.35
C ASN A 179 -5.06 -13.54 -4.91
N VAL A 180 -4.92 -12.63 -3.93
CA VAL A 180 -4.87 -13.00 -2.51
C VAL A 180 -6.22 -13.56 -2.05
N ALA A 181 -7.31 -12.93 -2.41
CA ALA A 181 -8.66 -13.37 -2.02
C ALA A 181 -9.02 -14.75 -2.59
N LYS A 182 -8.66 -15.01 -3.85
CA LYS A 182 -8.99 -16.26 -4.56
C LYS A 182 -7.92 -17.35 -4.40
N GLY A 183 -6.65 -16.97 -4.46
CA GLY A 183 -5.53 -17.91 -4.44
C GLY A 183 -5.12 -18.36 -3.05
N HIS A 184 -5.07 -17.44 -2.10
CA HIS A 184 -4.60 -17.71 -0.74
C HIS A 184 -5.73 -17.74 0.30
N GLY A 185 -6.98 -17.40 -0.08
CA GLY A 185 -8.09 -17.24 0.87
C GLY A 185 -7.86 -16.16 1.91
N GLY A 186 -6.88 -15.27 1.65
CA GLY A 186 -6.44 -14.23 2.54
C GLY A 186 -7.36 -13.01 2.53
N LYS A 187 -7.07 -12.09 3.44
CA LYS A 187 -7.76 -10.81 3.58
C LYS A 187 -6.83 -9.67 3.20
N SER A 188 -7.42 -8.59 2.73
CA SER A 188 -6.67 -7.38 2.38
C SER A 188 -7.22 -6.17 3.12
N VAL A 189 -6.33 -5.23 3.39
CA VAL A 189 -6.69 -3.92 3.95
C VAL A 189 -6.13 -2.85 3.05
N PHE A 190 -6.97 -1.95 2.60
CA PHE A 190 -6.57 -0.82 1.78
C PHE A 190 -6.65 0.48 2.59
N CYS A 191 -5.54 1.18 2.71
CA CYS A 191 -5.42 2.45 3.40
C CYS A 191 -5.28 3.57 2.36
N GLY A 192 -6.35 4.32 2.13
CA GLY A 192 -6.35 5.52 1.29
C GLY A 192 -5.86 6.72 2.10
N VAL A 193 -4.60 7.11 1.90
CA VAL A 193 -3.95 8.20 2.63
C VAL A 193 -3.82 9.43 1.75
N GLY A 194 -4.68 10.41 1.96
CA GLY A 194 -4.67 11.65 1.19
C GLY A 194 -5.07 11.47 -0.28
N GLU A 195 -5.82 10.42 -0.60
CA GLU A 195 -6.31 10.14 -1.94
C GLU A 195 -7.59 10.92 -2.28
N ARG A 196 -7.92 10.96 -3.57
CA ARG A 196 -9.13 11.62 -4.06
C ARG A 196 -10.35 10.77 -3.73
N THR A 197 -11.41 11.43 -3.24
CA THR A 197 -12.69 10.77 -2.91
C THR A 197 -13.25 9.96 -4.09
N ARG A 198 -13.15 10.48 -5.31
CA ARG A 198 -13.61 9.79 -6.51
C ARG A 198 -12.87 8.48 -6.75
N GLU A 199 -11.53 8.50 -6.67
CA GLU A 199 -10.71 7.31 -6.90
C GLU A 199 -10.98 6.22 -5.83
N GLY A 200 -11.21 6.66 -4.58
CA GLY A 200 -11.62 5.74 -3.50
C GLY A 200 -12.99 5.11 -3.72
N ASN A 201 -13.95 5.87 -4.24
CA ASN A 201 -15.28 5.34 -4.59
C ASN A 201 -15.24 4.41 -5.80
N ASP A 202 -14.48 4.78 -6.84
CA ASP A 202 -14.31 3.93 -8.03
C ASP A 202 -13.73 2.57 -7.61
N LEU A 203 -12.71 2.56 -6.74
CA LEU A 203 -12.10 1.33 -6.20
C LEU A 203 -13.10 0.46 -5.43
N TYR A 204 -13.96 1.06 -4.62
CA TYR A 204 -15.01 0.34 -3.89
C TYR A 204 -16.00 -0.35 -4.84
N LEU A 205 -16.47 0.37 -5.86
CA LEU A 205 -17.39 -0.17 -6.84
C LEU A 205 -16.75 -1.31 -7.66
N GLU A 206 -15.49 -1.15 -8.06
CA GLU A 206 -14.74 -2.17 -8.79
C GLU A 206 -14.53 -3.45 -7.95
N PHE A 207 -14.27 -3.34 -6.64
CA PHE A 207 -14.23 -4.52 -5.74
C PHE A 207 -15.59 -5.18 -5.57
N GLN A 208 -16.65 -4.40 -5.57
CA GLN A 208 -18.01 -4.92 -5.52
C GLN A 208 -18.35 -5.70 -6.80
N GLU A 209 -18.03 -5.15 -7.97
CA GLU A 209 -18.22 -5.80 -9.28
C GLU A 209 -17.38 -7.07 -9.43
N ALA A 210 -16.12 -7.04 -8.92
CA ALA A 210 -15.23 -8.21 -8.93
C ALA A 210 -15.63 -9.30 -7.92
N GLY A 211 -16.60 -9.03 -7.02
CA GLY A 211 -17.07 -9.98 -6.01
C GLY A 211 -16.03 -10.32 -4.94
N ILE A 212 -15.13 -9.39 -4.63
CA ILE A 212 -14.06 -9.57 -3.64
C ILE A 212 -14.19 -8.63 -2.44
N LEU A 213 -15.20 -7.78 -2.42
CA LEU A 213 -15.38 -6.74 -1.40
C LEU A 213 -15.46 -7.33 0.03
N ASP A 214 -16.07 -8.50 0.19
CA ASP A 214 -16.21 -9.22 1.47
C ASP A 214 -14.86 -9.69 2.07
N LYS A 215 -13.78 -9.61 1.30
CA LYS A 215 -12.40 -9.95 1.72
C LYS A 215 -11.52 -8.73 1.97
N VAL A 216 -12.07 -7.54 1.78
CA VAL A 216 -11.30 -6.28 1.84
C VAL A 216 -11.90 -5.34 2.87
N ALA A 217 -11.06 -4.73 3.70
CA ALA A 217 -11.42 -3.57 4.52
C ALA A 217 -10.81 -2.30 3.90
N LEU A 218 -11.63 -1.27 3.70
CA LEU A 218 -11.21 0.01 3.13
C LEU A 218 -11.21 1.07 4.23
N ILE A 219 -10.06 1.69 4.49
CA ILE A 219 -9.93 2.73 5.51
C ILE A 219 -9.40 4.00 4.84
N TYR A 220 -10.22 5.05 4.82
CA TYR A 220 -9.92 6.27 4.08
C TYR A 220 -9.71 7.48 4.97
N GLY A 221 -8.60 8.19 4.74
CA GLY A 221 -8.34 9.54 5.20
C GLY A 221 -8.03 10.39 3.97
N GLN A 222 -9.06 10.98 3.39
CA GLN A 222 -9.03 11.55 2.06
C GLN A 222 -8.33 12.91 2.02
N MET A 223 -8.08 13.41 0.81
CA MET A 223 -7.35 14.64 0.52
C MET A 223 -7.96 15.90 1.17
N ASN A 224 -9.28 15.92 1.32
CA ASN A 224 -10.04 17.02 1.93
C ASN A 224 -10.10 16.96 3.45
N GLU A 225 -9.66 15.86 4.06
CA GLU A 225 -9.68 15.71 5.52
C GLU A 225 -8.48 16.43 6.18
N PRO A 226 -8.61 16.81 7.46
CA PRO A 226 -7.53 17.50 8.18
C PRO A 226 -6.28 16.63 8.28
N PRO A 227 -5.10 17.25 8.51
CA PRO A 227 -3.83 16.52 8.55
C PRO A 227 -3.77 15.46 9.66
N GLY A 228 -4.51 15.63 10.77
CA GLY A 228 -4.63 14.61 11.81
C GLY A 228 -5.21 13.30 11.29
N ALA A 229 -6.30 13.36 10.53
CA ALA A 229 -6.91 12.16 9.92
C ALA A 229 -5.95 11.50 8.92
N ARG A 230 -5.35 12.25 8.02
CA ARG A 230 -4.40 11.73 7.03
C ARG A 230 -3.15 11.10 7.66
N LEU A 231 -2.71 11.61 8.82
CA LEU A 231 -1.58 11.08 9.57
C LEU A 231 -1.90 9.76 10.27
N ARG A 232 -3.15 9.55 10.68
CA ARG A 232 -3.57 8.40 11.51
C ARG A 232 -4.24 7.28 10.73
N VAL A 233 -4.79 7.54 9.54
CA VAL A 233 -5.57 6.56 8.78
C VAL A 233 -4.76 5.29 8.45
N ALA A 234 -3.47 5.41 8.14
CA ALA A 234 -2.61 4.24 7.90
C ALA A 234 -2.45 3.38 9.17
N LEU A 235 -2.39 4.00 10.35
CA LEU A 235 -2.37 3.28 11.63
C LEU A 235 -3.69 2.57 11.90
N SER A 236 -4.81 3.20 11.55
CA SER A 236 -6.15 2.60 11.65
C SER A 236 -6.26 1.34 10.80
N GLY A 237 -5.87 1.42 9.53
CA GLY A 237 -5.88 0.27 8.64
C GLY A 237 -4.91 -0.84 9.07
N LEU A 238 -3.72 -0.46 9.50
CA LEU A 238 -2.74 -1.43 9.99
C LEU A 238 -3.24 -2.17 11.24
N THR A 239 -3.98 -1.49 12.12
CA THR A 239 -4.60 -2.12 13.31
C THR A 239 -5.63 -3.18 12.91
N VAL A 240 -6.43 -2.92 11.88
CA VAL A 240 -7.37 -3.92 11.32
C VAL A 240 -6.60 -5.12 10.76
N ALA A 241 -5.51 -4.89 10.04
CA ALA A 241 -4.68 -5.96 9.49
C ALA A 241 -4.01 -6.81 10.60
N GLU A 242 -3.53 -6.16 11.67
CA GLU A 242 -2.94 -6.85 12.82
C GLU A 242 -3.92 -7.80 13.50
N TYR A 243 -5.20 -7.45 13.56
CA TYR A 243 -6.19 -8.38 14.11
C TYR A 243 -6.27 -9.66 13.30
N PHE A 244 -6.33 -9.58 11.97
CA PHE A 244 -6.37 -10.77 11.12
C PHE A 244 -5.10 -11.61 11.23
N ARG A 245 -3.92 -10.95 11.29
CA ARG A 245 -2.64 -11.63 11.51
C ARG A 245 -2.59 -12.35 12.84
N ASP A 246 -2.94 -11.65 13.93
CA ASP A 246 -2.67 -12.10 15.30
C ASP A 246 -3.76 -13.02 15.85
N MET A 247 -5.03 -12.81 15.46
CA MET A 247 -6.18 -13.55 15.99
C MET A 247 -6.73 -14.60 15.03
N GLU A 248 -6.61 -14.38 13.73
CA GLU A 248 -7.10 -15.33 12.73
C GLU A 248 -5.97 -16.12 12.06
N ASN A 249 -4.72 -15.87 12.43
CA ASN A 249 -3.51 -16.49 11.86
C ASN A 249 -3.47 -16.36 10.32
N ALA A 250 -3.90 -15.21 9.82
CA ALA A 250 -4.01 -14.95 8.40
C ALA A 250 -2.76 -14.33 7.81
N ASP A 251 -2.53 -14.60 6.52
CA ASP A 251 -1.62 -13.82 5.70
C ASP A 251 -2.41 -12.64 5.11
N VAL A 252 -2.07 -11.44 5.54
CA VAL A 252 -2.80 -10.22 5.21
C VAL A 252 -1.98 -9.38 4.25
N LEU A 253 -2.63 -8.88 3.20
CA LEU A 253 -2.03 -7.89 2.31
C LEU A 253 -2.53 -6.50 2.66
N VAL A 254 -1.62 -5.59 2.96
CA VAL A 254 -1.93 -4.19 3.29
C VAL A 254 -1.46 -3.29 2.16
N PHE A 255 -2.38 -2.49 1.65
CA PHE A 255 -2.08 -1.45 0.67
C PHE A 255 -2.09 -0.09 1.33
N VAL A 256 -1.10 0.74 1.02
CA VAL A 256 -1.04 2.15 1.46
C VAL A 256 -0.90 3.03 0.23
N ASP A 257 -1.93 3.75 -0.09
CA ASP A 257 -1.91 4.71 -1.19
C ASP A 257 -2.31 6.10 -0.67
N ASN A 258 -1.40 6.99 -0.46
CA ASN A 258 0.01 7.02 -0.80
C ASN A 258 0.85 7.28 0.48
N ILE A 259 1.93 6.53 0.68
CA ILE A 259 2.76 6.68 1.89
C ILE A 259 3.41 8.07 1.99
N PHE A 260 3.66 8.76 0.87
CA PHE A 260 4.14 10.13 0.89
C PHE A 260 3.15 11.09 1.58
N ARG A 261 1.84 10.87 1.44
CA ARG A 261 0.82 11.70 2.09
C ARG A 261 0.81 11.54 3.60
N PHE A 262 1.21 10.37 4.11
CA PHE A 262 1.45 10.17 5.53
C PHE A 262 2.56 11.12 6.05
N THR A 263 3.69 11.19 5.35
CA THR A 263 4.80 12.09 5.73
C THR A 263 4.43 13.56 5.58
N GLN A 264 3.70 13.89 4.52
CA GLN A 264 3.20 15.25 4.30
C GLN A 264 2.26 15.70 5.43
N ALA A 265 1.30 14.86 5.82
CA ALA A 265 0.40 15.15 6.94
C ALA A 265 1.19 15.31 8.25
N GLY A 266 2.22 14.51 8.47
CA GLY A 266 3.14 14.65 9.60
C GLY A 266 3.86 15.99 9.63
N SER A 267 4.30 16.50 8.48
CA SER A 267 4.95 17.83 8.40
C SER A 267 3.95 18.97 8.69
N GLU A 268 2.73 18.86 8.18
CA GLU A 268 1.65 19.82 8.46
C GLU A 268 1.32 19.87 9.96
N VAL A 269 1.13 18.71 10.60
CA VAL A 269 0.88 18.60 12.05
C VAL A 269 2.05 19.17 12.84
N SER A 270 3.28 18.81 12.48
CA SER A 270 4.50 19.28 13.16
C SER A 270 4.62 20.81 13.12
N ALA A 271 4.33 21.42 11.98
CA ALA A 271 4.32 22.88 11.83
C ALA A 271 3.25 23.54 12.71
N LEU A 272 2.04 22.98 12.74
CA LEU A 272 0.93 23.47 13.58
C LEU A 272 1.22 23.31 15.09
N LEU A 273 1.99 22.29 15.47
CA LEU A 273 2.44 22.10 16.84
C LEU A 273 3.60 23.04 17.23
N GLY A 274 4.11 23.83 16.29
CA GLY A 274 5.21 24.77 16.53
C GLY A 274 6.59 24.10 16.68
N ARG A 275 6.76 22.90 16.15
CA ARG A 275 8.06 22.19 16.15
C ARG A 275 8.98 22.80 15.09
N MET A 276 10.26 22.92 15.41
CA MET A 276 11.26 23.40 14.45
C MET A 276 11.40 22.41 13.29
N PRO A 277 11.24 22.84 12.03
CA PRO A 277 11.36 21.94 10.90
C PRO A 277 12.80 21.47 10.69
N SER A 278 12.93 20.24 10.15
CA SER A 278 14.19 19.69 9.67
C SER A 278 14.44 20.04 8.20
N ALA A 279 15.32 19.29 7.52
CA ALA A 279 15.65 19.53 6.12
C ALA A 279 14.39 19.55 5.24
N VAL A 280 14.36 20.46 4.26
CA VAL A 280 13.28 20.63 3.27
C VAL A 280 11.89 20.93 3.91
N GLY A 281 11.84 21.31 5.19
CA GLY A 281 10.61 21.63 5.90
C GLY A 281 9.88 20.43 6.51
N TYR A 282 10.45 19.24 6.48
CA TYR A 282 9.87 18.05 7.12
C TYR A 282 9.97 18.08 8.64
N GLN A 283 9.14 17.28 9.31
CA GLN A 283 9.17 17.12 10.75
C GLN A 283 10.49 16.50 11.23
N PRO A 284 11.00 16.90 12.40
CA PRO A 284 12.21 16.29 12.98
C PRO A 284 12.00 14.82 13.37
N THR A 285 10.75 14.38 13.52
CA THR A 285 10.33 13.03 13.88
C THR A 285 10.03 12.13 12.67
N LEU A 286 10.34 12.56 11.45
CA LEU A 286 10.02 11.84 10.21
C LEU A 286 10.45 10.38 10.25
N ALA A 287 11.72 10.11 10.58
CA ALA A 287 12.26 8.77 10.60
C ALA A 287 11.61 7.89 11.68
N SER A 288 11.33 8.45 12.85
CA SER A 288 10.69 7.73 13.95
C SER A 288 9.24 7.39 13.62
N GLU A 289 8.48 8.35 13.10
CA GLU A 289 7.07 8.14 12.71
C GLU A 289 6.95 7.10 11.59
N MET A 290 7.83 7.17 10.60
CA MET A 290 7.90 6.16 9.53
C MET A 290 8.29 4.80 10.11
N GLY A 291 9.30 4.74 10.98
CA GLY A 291 9.73 3.52 11.64
C GLY A 291 8.62 2.87 12.46
N ASP A 292 7.91 3.65 13.27
CA ASP A 292 6.80 3.15 14.09
C ASP A 292 5.68 2.51 13.26
N LEU A 293 5.38 3.06 12.08
CA LEU A 293 4.44 2.46 11.15
C LEU A 293 5.01 1.20 10.50
N GLN A 294 6.22 1.28 9.96
CA GLN A 294 6.81 0.22 9.14
C GLN A 294 7.19 -1.03 9.94
N GLU A 295 7.65 -0.87 11.19
CA GLU A 295 8.05 -1.99 12.04
C GLU A 295 6.88 -2.85 12.55
N ARG A 296 5.64 -2.39 12.42
CA ARG A 296 4.44 -3.19 12.68
C ARG A 296 4.11 -4.15 11.53
N ILE A 297 4.61 -3.83 10.33
CA ILE A 297 4.43 -4.63 9.11
C ILE A 297 5.49 -5.72 9.10
N THR A 298 5.13 -6.94 9.46
CA THR A 298 6.06 -8.05 9.59
C THR A 298 5.35 -9.40 9.67
N SER A 299 6.09 -10.47 9.48
CA SER A 299 5.66 -11.83 9.76
C SER A 299 5.84 -12.16 11.24
N THR A 300 4.83 -12.81 11.82
CA THR A 300 4.87 -13.40 13.15
C THR A 300 4.66 -14.91 13.03
N ARG A 301 4.83 -15.63 14.13
CA ARG A 301 4.55 -17.08 14.18
C ARG A 301 3.08 -17.42 13.90
N ASN A 302 2.17 -16.46 14.06
CA ASN A 302 0.74 -16.65 13.85
C ASN A 302 0.33 -16.40 12.41
N GLY A 303 0.90 -15.36 11.77
CA GLY A 303 0.54 -14.95 10.41
C GLY A 303 1.46 -13.83 9.93
N SER A 304 1.14 -13.26 8.78
CA SER A 304 1.97 -12.21 8.20
C SER A 304 1.17 -11.00 7.76
N ILE A 305 1.81 -9.84 7.78
CA ILE A 305 1.36 -8.64 7.07
C ILE A 305 2.40 -8.31 6.02
N THR A 306 2.03 -8.43 4.75
CA THR A 306 2.83 -7.98 3.61
C THR A 306 2.24 -6.67 3.11
N SER A 307 3.04 -5.64 2.89
CA SER A 307 2.54 -4.36 2.42
C SER A 307 2.99 -4.00 1.03
N VAL A 308 2.08 -3.42 0.26
CA VAL A 308 2.35 -2.75 -1.02
C VAL A 308 2.04 -1.27 -0.84
N GLN A 309 3.06 -0.44 -0.95
CA GLN A 309 2.99 0.98 -0.66
C GLN A 309 3.23 1.77 -1.93
N ALA A 310 2.22 2.51 -2.38
CA ALA A 310 2.40 3.44 -3.47
C ALA A 310 3.28 4.61 -2.98
N ILE A 311 4.34 4.89 -3.71
CA ILE A 311 5.30 5.94 -3.36
C ILE A 311 5.29 7.00 -4.45
N TYR A 312 5.00 8.23 -4.04
CA TYR A 312 5.17 9.42 -4.86
C TYR A 312 6.53 10.03 -4.55
N VAL A 313 7.27 10.34 -5.60
CA VAL A 313 8.58 11.00 -5.50
C VAL A 313 8.41 12.44 -5.97
N PRO A 314 8.49 13.43 -5.07
CA PRO A 314 8.38 14.84 -5.44
C PRO A 314 9.46 15.24 -6.46
N ALA A 315 9.06 15.85 -7.56
CA ALA A 315 9.95 16.32 -8.63
C ALA A 315 10.91 15.23 -9.17
N ASP A 316 10.54 13.96 -9.03
CA ASP A 316 11.38 12.80 -9.37
C ASP A 316 12.75 12.78 -8.63
N ASP A 317 12.84 13.48 -7.49
CA ASP A 317 14.04 13.55 -6.65
C ASP A 317 14.04 12.45 -5.57
N LEU A 318 14.78 11.39 -5.82
CA LEU A 318 14.95 10.27 -4.89
C LEU A 318 15.73 10.64 -3.61
N THR A 319 16.38 11.82 -3.59
CA THR A 319 17.13 12.30 -2.42
C THR A 319 16.27 13.10 -1.45
N ASP A 320 15.01 13.37 -1.80
CA ASP A 320 14.05 14.00 -0.88
C ASP A 320 13.91 13.15 0.39
N PRO A 321 13.91 13.77 1.60
CA PRO A 321 13.87 13.04 2.87
C PRO A 321 12.67 12.08 3.04
N ALA A 322 11.51 12.39 2.46
CA ALA A 322 10.33 11.53 2.62
C ALA A 322 10.43 10.21 1.84
N PRO A 323 10.70 10.20 0.51
CA PRO A 323 11.00 8.95 -0.19
C PRO A 323 12.21 8.23 0.40
N ALA A 324 13.29 8.94 0.73
CA ALA A 324 14.49 8.33 1.30
C ALA A 324 14.19 7.57 2.61
N ALA A 325 13.37 8.14 3.50
CA ALA A 325 12.93 7.47 4.71
C ALA A 325 12.08 6.22 4.42
N ALA A 326 11.21 6.26 3.41
CA ALA A 326 10.42 5.11 3.00
C ALA A 326 11.28 4.01 2.39
N PHE A 327 12.23 4.36 1.50
CA PHE A 327 13.14 3.41 0.84
C PHE A 327 13.97 2.57 1.82
N ALA A 328 14.38 3.17 2.94
CA ALA A 328 15.16 2.47 3.96
C ALA A 328 14.44 1.24 4.54
N HIS A 329 13.12 1.17 4.44
CA HIS A 329 12.31 0.08 4.96
C HIS A 329 11.88 -0.94 3.91
N LEU A 330 12.05 -0.66 2.61
CA LEU A 330 11.55 -1.52 1.55
C LEU A 330 12.40 -2.78 1.37
N ASP A 331 11.73 -3.90 1.14
CA ASP A 331 12.32 -5.19 0.79
C ASP A 331 12.33 -5.41 -0.73
N ALA A 332 11.38 -4.83 -1.45
CA ALA A 332 11.31 -4.88 -2.90
C ALA A 332 10.75 -3.57 -3.47
N THR A 333 11.12 -3.28 -4.71
CA THR A 333 10.58 -2.15 -5.48
C THR A 333 10.06 -2.63 -6.82
N VAL A 334 8.83 -2.27 -7.14
CA VAL A 334 8.20 -2.51 -8.44
C VAL A 334 8.04 -1.17 -9.14
N VAL A 335 8.73 -1.00 -10.25
CA VAL A 335 8.72 0.23 -11.03
C VAL A 335 7.84 0.06 -12.26
N LEU A 336 6.83 0.92 -12.40
CA LEU A 336 5.96 0.97 -13.57
C LEU A 336 6.44 2.04 -14.54
N ASN A 337 6.64 1.66 -15.78
CA ASN A 337 7.26 2.52 -16.79
C ASN A 337 6.25 2.86 -17.90
N ARG A 338 6.09 4.18 -18.18
CA ARG A 338 5.19 4.67 -19.24
C ARG A 338 5.59 4.16 -20.63
N LYS A 339 6.89 4.03 -20.90
CA LYS A 339 7.36 3.50 -22.21
C LYS A 339 6.87 2.08 -22.46
N ILE A 340 6.68 1.28 -21.39
CA ILE A 340 6.15 -0.07 -21.50
C ILE A 340 4.64 -0.03 -21.80
N THR A 341 3.89 0.94 -21.19
CA THR A 341 2.47 1.12 -21.55
C THR A 341 2.29 1.56 -22.99
N GLU A 342 3.18 2.38 -23.52
CA GLU A 342 3.16 2.83 -24.92
C GLU A 342 3.35 1.67 -25.91
N LEU A 343 4.01 0.59 -25.47
CA LEU A 343 4.13 -0.66 -26.24
C LEU A 343 2.90 -1.58 -26.09
N GLY A 344 1.90 -1.17 -25.31
CA GLY A 344 0.71 -1.97 -25.03
C GLY A 344 0.96 -3.15 -24.08
N ILE A 345 2.06 -3.18 -23.36
CA ILE A 345 2.44 -4.25 -22.44
C ILE A 345 1.90 -3.94 -21.05
N TYR A 346 1.05 -4.82 -20.52
CA TYR A 346 0.46 -4.74 -19.19
C TYR A 346 0.60 -6.09 -18.46
N PRO A 347 1.01 -6.09 -17.14
CA PRO A 347 1.35 -4.90 -16.34
C PRO A 347 2.64 -4.23 -16.86
N ALA A 348 2.71 -2.90 -16.72
CA ALA A 348 3.82 -2.12 -17.25
C ALA A 348 5.04 -2.11 -16.32
N VAL A 349 5.34 -3.23 -15.70
CA VAL A 349 6.49 -3.41 -14.79
C VAL A 349 7.79 -3.37 -15.57
N ASP A 350 8.70 -2.48 -15.16
CA ASP A 350 10.04 -2.44 -15.72
C ASP A 350 10.93 -3.52 -15.09
N PRO A 351 11.35 -4.54 -15.84
CA PRO A 351 12.11 -5.65 -15.28
C PRO A 351 13.57 -5.32 -14.97
N LEU A 352 14.06 -4.19 -15.46
CA LEU A 352 15.44 -3.73 -15.23
C LEU A 352 15.55 -2.77 -14.03
N ASP A 353 14.50 -1.97 -13.82
CA ASP A 353 14.46 -0.99 -12.73
C ASP A 353 13.78 -1.54 -11.46
N SER A 354 13.06 -2.67 -11.56
CA SER A 354 12.44 -3.34 -10.41
C SER A 354 13.44 -4.26 -9.72
N THR A 355 13.41 -4.27 -8.37
CA THR A 355 14.38 -5.03 -7.56
C THR A 355 13.72 -5.69 -6.36
N SER A 356 14.36 -6.75 -5.83
CA SER A 356 13.97 -7.37 -4.57
C SER A 356 15.21 -7.85 -3.80
N ARG A 357 15.20 -7.67 -2.48
CA ARG A 357 16.27 -8.15 -1.59
C ARG A 357 16.44 -9.67 -1.61
N ILE A 358 15.34 -10.40 -1.86
CA ILE A 358 15.38 -11.86 -1.89
C ILE A 358 15.71 -12.42 -3.27
N LEU A 359 15.94 -11.59 -4.27
CA LEU A 359 16.42 -12.04 -5.59
C LEU A 359 17.90 -12.46 -5.49
N ASP A 360 18.14 -13.49 -4.72
CA ASP A 360 19.43 -14.12 -4.47
C ASP A 360 19.22 -15.64 -4.36
N ALA A 361 20.16 -16.40 -4.94
CA ALA A 361 20.08 -17.86 -5.00
C ALA A 361 19.92 -18.53 -3.61
N GLN A 362 20.38 -17.89 -2.54
CA GLN A 362 20.26 -18.40 -1.17
C GLN A 362 18.80 -18.40 -0.67
N TYR A 363 17.97 -17.46 -1.13
CA TYR A 363 16.58 -17.33 -0.70
C TYR A 363 15.59 -18.00 -1.64
N ILE A 364 15.74 -17.78 -2.95
CA ILE A 364 14.78 -18.22 -3.97
C ILE A 364 15.22 -19.48 -4.73
N GLY A 365 16.45 -19.95 -4.50
CA GLY A 365 17.05 -21.07 -5.20
C GLY A 365 17.72 -20.66 -6.53
N GLU A 366 18.70 -21.48 -6.93
CA GLU A 366 19.52 -21.21 -8.13
C GLU A 366 18.69 -21.11 -9.42
N ARG A 367 17.67 -21.97 -9.53
CA ARG A 367 16.86 -22.06 -10.74
C ARG A 367 16.10 -20.76 -11.01
N HIS A 368 15.40 -20.21 -10.01
CA HIS A 368 14.67 -18.95 -10.11
C HIS A 368 15.65 -17.79 -10.35
N TYR A 369 16.73 -17.72 -9.57
CA TYR A 369 17.77 -16.71 -9.72
C TYR A 369 18.36 -16.67 -11.13
N ASN A 370 18.70 -17.83 -11.71
CA ASN A 370 19.23 -17.93 -13.05
C ASN A 370 18.22 -17.52 -14.13
N ALA A 371 16.95 -17.90 -13.99
CA ALA A 371 15.89 -17.47 -14.90
C ALA A 371 15.73 -15.95 -14.91
N ALA A 372 15.66 -15.32 -13.73
CA ALA A 372 15.52 -13.89 -13.59
C ALA A 372 16.72 -13.12 -14.15
N THR A 373 17.94 -13.49 -13.73
CA THR A 373 19.17 -12.79 -14.17
C THR A 373 19.45 -12.98 -15.64
N THR A 374 19.15 -14.15 -16.21
CA THR A 374 19.29 -14.38 -17.67
C THR A 374 18.30 -13.54 -18.45
N THR A 375 17.06 -13.45 -17.99
CA THR A 375 16.04 -12.58 -18.60
C THR A 375 16.47 -11.12 -18.56
N GLN A 376 16.90 -10.62 -17.39
CA GLN A 376 17.39 -9.24 -17.25
C GLN A 376 18.61 -8.96 -18.15
N ARG A 377 19.55 -9.89 -18.26
CA ARG A 377 20.72 -9.75 -19.12
C ARG A 377 20.35 -9.63 -20.60
N ILE A 378 19.40 -10.45 -21.08
CA ILE A 378 18.91 -10.39 -22.46
C ILE A 378 18.23 -9.03 -22.72
N LEU A 379 17.39 -8.58 -21.80
CA LEU A 379 16.69 -7.29 -21.92
C LEU A 379 17.65 -6.10 -21.83
N GLN A 380 18.64 -6.16 -20.96
CA GLN A 380 19.67 -5.13 -20.84
C GLN A 380 20.48 -5.02 -22.15
N ARG A 381 20.91 -6.17 -22.71
CA ARG A 381 21.61 -6.18 -23.98
C ARG A 381 20.74 -5.60 -25.11
N TYR A 382 19.46 -5.92 -25.13
CA TYR A 382 18.52 -5.33 -26.10
C TYR A 382 18.42 -3.82 -25.95
N LYS A 383 18.35 -3.31 -24.71
CA LYS A 383 18.29 -1.87 -24.42
C LYS A 383 19.54 -1.15 -24.97
N GLU A 384 20.72 -1.74 -24.83
CA GLU A 384 21.98 -1.22 -25.40
C GLU A 384 22.00 -1.22 -26.93
N LEU A 385 21.35 -2.20 -27.55
CA LEU A 385 21.28 -2.32 -29.00
C LEU A 385 20.24 -1.41 -29.65
N GLN A 386 19.27 -0.90 -28.89
CA GLN A 386 18.17 -0.07 -29.42
C GLN A 386 18.66 1.16 -30.18
N ASP A 387 19.66 1.87 -29.64
CA ASP A 387 20.24 3.04 -30.30
C ASP A 387 20.95 2.68 -31.62
N ILE A 388 21.65 1.55 -31.63
CA ILE A 388 22.31 1.03 -32.83
C ILE A 388 21.25 0.65 -33.88
N ILE A 389 20.19 -0.04 -33.47
CA ILE A 389 19.08 -0.43 -34.37
C ILE A 389 18.39 0.80 -34.95
N ALA A 390 18.16 1.85 -34.15
CA ALA A 390 17.51 3.07 -34.58
C ALA A 390 18.34 3.85 -35.64
N ILE A 391 19.66 3.81 -35.55
CA ILE A 391 20.57 4.55 -36.46
C ILE A 391 20.96 3.73 -37.69
N LEU A 392 21.35 2.47 -37.47
CA LEU A 392 21.98 1.63 -38.53
C LEU A 392 21.04 0.55 -39.06
N GLY A 393 19.93 0.25 -38.36
CA GLY A 393 19.06 -0.83 -38.73
C GLY A 393 19.44 -2.19 -38.15
N MET A 394 18.55 -3.17 -38.29
CA MET A 394 18.76 -4.54 -37.81
C MET A 394 19.83 -5.31 -38.58
N ASP A 395 20.05 -4.98 -39.84
CA ASP A 395 20.93 -5.72 -40.73
C ASP A 395 22.39 -5.61 -40.35
N GLU A 396 22.78 -4.52 -39.71
CA GLU A 396 24.15 -4.27 -39.26
C GLU A 396 24.51 -5.00 -37.94
N LEU A 397 23.55 -5.65 -37.28
CA LEU A 397 23.82 -6.42 -36.09
C LEU A 397 24.48 -7.77 -36.42
N SER A 398 25.33 -8.25 -35.51
CA SER A 398 25.81 -9.61 -35.54
C SER A 398 24.67 -10.63 -35.47
N GLU A 399 24.88 -11.83 -36.01
CA GLU A 399 23.85 -12.89 -35.93
C GLU A 399 23.49 -13.27 -34.50
N ASP A 400 24.43 -13.16 -33.55
CA ASP A 400 24.15 -13.41 -32.15
C ASP A 400 23.31 -12.27 -31.52
N ASP A 401 23.61 -11.01 -31.86
CA ASP A 401 22.79 -9.88 -31.41
C ASP A 401 21.39 -9.91 -32.02
N LYS A 402 21.23 -10.34 -33.30
CA LYS A 402 19.88 -10.54 -33.89
C LYS A 402 19.07 -11.57 -33.15
N LYS A 403 19.69 -12.68 -32.71
CA LYS A 403 19.01 -13.68 -31.87
C LYS A 403 18.59 -13.10 -30.50
N ILE A 404 19.50 -12.35 -29.84
CA ILE A 404 19.22 -11.68 -28.57
C ILE A 404 18.05 -10.71 -28.72
N VAL A 405 18.04 -9.88 -29.77
CA VAL A 405 16.94 -8.94 -30.05
C VAL A 405 15.60 -9.67 -30.23
N GLY A 406 15.62 -10.76 -31.04
CA GLY A 406 14.41 -11.56 -31.25
C GLY A 406 13.86 -12.19 -29.95
N ARG A 407 14.75 -12.73 -29.10
CA ARG A 407 14.34 -13.25 -27.78
C ARG A 407 13.87 -12.16 -26.84
N ALA A 408 14.57 -11.02 -26.78
CA ALA A 408 14.18 -9.90 -25.96
C ALA A 408 12.77 -9.38 -26.27
N ARG A 409 12.43 -9.25 -27.55
CA ARG A 409 11.08 -8.86 -28.00
C ARG A 409 10.01 -9.87 -27.59
N ARG A 410 10.31 -11.17 -27.68
CA ARG A 410 9.41 -12.25 -27.19
C ARG A 410 9.26 -12.18 -25.68
N LEU A 411 10.36 -12.00 -24.92
CA LEU A 411 10.33 -11.85 -23.46
C LEU A 411 9.52 -10.63 -23.04
N GLN A 412 9.69 -9.47 -23.68
CA GLN A 412 8.88 -8.29 -23.39
C GLN A 412 7.39 -8.54 -23.59
N ARG A 413 7.00 -9.16 -24.71
CA ARG A 413 5.60 -9.52 -24.94
C ARG A 413 5.09 -10.57 -23.97
N PHE A 414 5.91 -11.55 -23.61
CA PHE A 414 5.56 -12.59 -22.65
C PHE A 414 5.40 -12.05 -21.22
N MET A 415 6.01 -10.93 -20.88
CA MET A 415 5.77 -10.26 -19.58
C MET A 415 4.36 -9.70 -19.46
N SER A 416 3.65 -9.48 -20.58
CA SER A 416 2.22 -9.14 -20.52
C SER A 416 1.41 -10.31 -19.99
N GLN A 417 0.37 -9.99 -19.21
CA GLN A 417 -0.51 -10.99 -18.61
C GLN A 417 -1.93 -10.44 -18.52
N PRO A 418 -2.95 -11.23 -18.92
CA PRO A 418 -4.33 -10.80 -18.73
C PRO A 418 -4.70 -10.87 -17.24
N PHE A 419 -5.26 -9.78 -16.73
CA PHE A 419 -5.71 -9.67 -15.35
C PHE A 419 -7.21 -9.97 -15.24
N ALA A 420 -7.61 -10.63 -14.15
CA ALA A 420 -8.99 -10.95 -13.88
C ALA A 420 -9.84 -9.68 -13.70
N VAL A 421 -9.27 -8.66 -13.05
CA VAL A 421 -9.95 -7.37 -12.83
C VAL A 421 -10.12 -6.55 -14.12
N ALA A 422 -9.36 -6.86 -15.17
CA ALA A 422 -9.45 -6.20 -16.47
C ALA A 422 -10.28 -6.97 -17.51
N GLU A 423 -10.82 -8.14 -17.18
CA GLU A 423 -11.52 -9.03 -18.09
C GLU A 423 -12.72 -8.33 -18.76
N GLN A 424 -13.50 -7.57 -18.00
CA GLN A 424 -14.65 -6.83 -18.52
C GLN A 424 -14.28 -5.77 -19.57
N PHE A 425 -13.05 -5.24 -19.55
CA PHE A 425 -12.58 -4.23 -20.50
C PHE A 425 -11.85 -4.84 -21.71
N THR A 426 -11.14 -5.93 -21.48
CA THR A 426 -10.28 -6.55 -22.51
C THR A 426 -10.96 -7.70 -23.23
N GLY A 427 -12.01 -8.30 -22.63
CA GLY A 427 -12.64 -9.53 -23.11
C GLY A 427 -11.74 -10.77 -23.03
N ILE A 428 -10.58 -10.68 -22.36
CA ILE A 428 -9.63 -11.77 -22.20
C ILE A 428 -9.72 -12.27 -20.76
N PRO A 429 -10.03 -13.57 -20.53
CA PRO A 429 -10.05 -14.14 -19.19
C PRO A 429 -8.75 -13.97 -18.45
N GLY A 430 -8.82 -13.50 -17.20
CA GLY A 430 -7.65 -13.32 -16.35
C GLY A 430 -6.93 -14.63 -16.06
N LYS A 431 -5.62 -14.55 -15.85
CA LYS A 431 -4.77 -15.71 -15.57
C LYS A 431 -3.90 -15.47 -14.35
N TYR A 432 -4.06 -16.34 -13.36
CA TYR A 432 -3.10 -16.49 -12.27
C TYR A 432 -2.01 -17.47 -12.72
N VAL A 433 -0.76 -17.04 -12.73
CA VAL A 433 0.36 -17.89 -13.15
C VAL A 433 1.20 -18.26 -11.92
N LYS A 434 1.33 -19.56 -11.65
CA LYS A 434 2.11 -20.05 -10.53
C LYS A 434 3.60 -19.75 -10.72
N LEU A 435 4.31 -19.55 -9.61
CA LEU A 435 5.74 -19.24 -9.63
C LEU A 435 6.56 -20.29 -10.40
N GLU A 436 6.28 -21.59 -10.19
CA GLU A 436 6.99 -22.68 -10.88
C GLU A 436 6.76 -22.64 -12.40
N GLU A 437 5.54 -22.34 -12.84
CA GLU A 437 5.21 -22.16 -14.25
C GLU A 437 5.89 -20.93 -14.84
N THR A 438 5.96 -19.85 -14.06
CA THR A 438 6.69 -18.64 -14.43
C THR A 438 8.17 -18.95 -14.68
N ILE A 439 8.86 -19.55 -13.71
CA ILE A 439 10.27 -19.89 -13.80
C ILE A 439 10.52 -20.79 -15.03
N SER A 440 9.77 -21.90 -15.15
CA SER A 440 9.91 -22.84 -16.26
C SER A 440 9.70 -22.17 -17.61
N SER A 441 8.71 -21.30 -17.72
CA SER A 441 8.40 -20.61 -18.97
C SER A 441 9.55 -19.68 -19.41
N PHE A 442 10.06 -18.86 -18.48
CA PHE A 442 11.15 -17.95 -18.78
C PHE A 442 12.46 -18.68 -19.08
N GLU A 443 12.78 -19.77 -18.38
CA GLU A 443 13.94 -20.62 -18.68
C GLU A 443 13.92 -21.11 -20.13
N ARG A 444 12.79 -21.68 -20.56
CA ARG A 444 12.62 -22.25 -21.91
C ARG A 444 12.67 -21.17 -23.00
N ILE A 445 12.07 -20.01 -22.75
CA ILE A 445 12.13 -18.88 -23.70
C ILE A 445 13.58 -18.36 -23.80
N CYS A 446 14.29 -18.21 -22.69
CA CYS A 446 15.70 -17.77 -22.67
C CYS A 446 16.63 -18.79 -23.35
N ALA A 447 16.32 -20.11 -23.23
CA ALA A 447 17.05 -21.16 -23.91
C ALA A 447 16.84 -21.16 -25.44
N GLY A 448 15.80 -20.46 -25.93
CA GLY A 448 15.50 -20.32 -27.37
C GLY A 448 14.62 -21.42 -27.94
N GLU A 449 13.95 -22.24 -27.10
CA GLU A 449 13.04 -23.30 -27.58
C GLU A 449 11.94 -22.76 -28.52
N PHE A 450 11.55 -21.51 -28.31
CA PHE A 450 10.44 -20.88 -29.03
C PHE A 450 10.90 -19.78 -30.01
N ASP A 451 12.16 -19.72 -30.37
CA ASP A 451 12.70 -18.71 -31.31
C ASP A 451 12.02 -18.78 -32.70
N HIS A 452 11.46 -19.92 -33.08
CA HIS A 452 10.74 -20.13 -34.31
C HIS A 452 9.29 -19.62 -34.32
N LEU A 453 8.73 -19.26 -33.15
CA LEU A 453 7.35 -18.78 -33.03
C LEU A 453 7.26 -17.26 -33.26
N PRO A 454 6.15 -16.76 -33.80
CA PRO A 454 5.95 -15.33 -34.00
C PRO A 454 5.88 -14.58 -32.66
N GLU A 455 6.45 -13.38 -32.60
CA GLU A 455 6.46 -12.55 -31.36
C GLU A 455 5.05 -12.29 -30.80
N GLN A 456 4.04 -12.18 -31.68
CA GLN A 456 2.65 -11.91 -31.26
C GLN A 456 2.05 -13.06 -30.46
N ALA A 457 2.52 -14.29 -30.61
CA ALA A 457 2.03 -15.44 -29.83
C ALA A 457 2.34 -15.33 -28.33
N PHE A 458 3.32 -14.55 -27.95
CA PHE A 458 3.75 -14.33 -26.55
C PHE A 458 2.92 -13.27 -25.82
N PHE A 459 2.13 -12.50 -26.58
CA PHE A 459 1.32 -11.41 -26.00
C PHE A 459 0.12 -11.96 -25.22
N MET A 460 -0.10 -11.43 -24.00
CA MET A 460 -1.18 -11.83 -23.09
C MET A 460 -1.29 -13.35 -22.87
N ALA A 461 -0.17 -14.05 -22.85
CA ALA A 461 -0.09 -15.46 -22.52
C ALA A 461 0.10 -15.65 -21.00
N GLY A 462 -0.41 -16.73 -20.42
CA GLY A 462 -0.08 -17.17 -19.08
C GLY A 462 1.28 -17.87 -19.05
N GLY A 463 1.31 -19.15 -19.42
CA GLY A 463 2.53 -19.95 -19.59
C GLY A 463 2.91 -20.16 -21.04
N VAL A 464 3.98 -20.94 -21.28
CA VAL A 464 4.45 -21.28 -22.64
C VAL A 464 3.45 -22.15 -23.41
N ASP A 465 2.59 -22.89 -22.74
CA ASP A 465 1.53 -23.69 -23.40
C ASP A 465 0.51 -22.78 -24.11
N ASP A 466 0.22 -21.63 -23.51
CA ASP A 466 -0.60 -20.60 -24.16
C ASP A 466 0.09 -20.00 -25.37
N VAL A 467 1.40 -19.78 -25.30
CA VAL A 467 2.20 -19.27 -26.43
C VAL A 467 2.09 -20.23 -27.62
N VAL A 468 2.21 -21.54 -27.38
CA VAL A 468 2.06 -22.55 -28.43
C VAL A 468 0.64 -22.58 -28.97
N ALA A 469 -0.37 -22.46 -28.14
CA ALA A 469 -1.77 -22.40 -28.54
C ALA A 469 -2.07 -21.14 -29.37
N ASN A 470 -1.54 -19.97 -28.92
CA ASN A 470 -1.69 -18.71 -29.66
C ASN A 470 -0.99 -18.75 -31.03
N ALA A 471 0.21 -19.35 -31.10
CA ALA A 471 0.94 -19.49 -32.35
C ALA A 471 0.14 -20.31 -33.38
N LYS A 472 -0.51 -21.42 -32.95
CA LYS A 472 -1.40 -22.21 -33.81
C LYS A 472 -2.60 -21.41 -34.32
N LYS A 473 -3.21 -20.56 -33.48
CA LYS A 473 -4.31 -19.68 -33.88
C LYS A 473 -3.92 -18.60 -34.90
N LEU A 474 -2.65 -18.15 -34.83
CA LEU A 474 -2.12 -17.13 -35.78
C LEU A 474 -1.73 -17.71 -37.14
N GLN A 475 -1.55 -19.05 -37.24
CA GLN A 475 -1.17 -19.75 -38.46
C GLN A 475 -2.38 -20.31 -39.24
N GLY A 476 -3.53 -20.44 -38.62
CA GLY A 476 -4.78 -20.86 -39.22
C GLY A 476 -5.69 -19.69 -39.54
#